data_4a03dce43ab3298c865a2ce547d54891
#
_entry.id   4a03dce43ab3298c865a2ce547d54891
#
_cell.length_a   1.000
_cell.length_b   1.000
_cell.length_c   1.000
_cell.angle_alpha   90.00
_cell.angle_beta   90.00
_cell.angle_gamma   90.00
#
_symmetry.space_group_name_H-M   'P 1'
#
loop_
_entity.id
_entity.type
_entity.pdbx_description
1 polymer ?
#
loop_
_entity_poly.entity_id
_entity_poly.type
_entity_poly.pdbx_seq_one_letter_code
_entity_poly.pdbx_strand_id
1 'polypeptide(L)'
;KLNINSYNDVNDKIKVFHDYIAETNKYDKDKEDGGNSIYHSDTAIGTLFEGESICSGYTDTLAIFLNMLSLDNTRISTNDHIWNVVNINNKWYHIDLTWDDPIVSIGKDVIIYDYFLITTDELKNKNDDEHNFNEEIYNFLY
;
A
#
# COMPACT_ATOMS: atom_id res chain seq x y z
N LYS A 1 -8.67 13.94 -12.34
CA LYS A 1 -9.84 13.26 -11.73
C LYS A 1 -9.84 11.82 -12.20
N LEU A 2 -9.73 10.86 -11.28
CA LEU A 2 -9.77 9.43 -11.60
C LEU A 2 -11.17 9.05 -12.09
N ASN A 3 -11.25 8.38 -13.23
CA ASN A 3 -12.52 7.91 -13.77
C ASN A 3 -12.76 6.44 -13.42
N ILE A 4 -13.03 6.17 -12.13
CA ILE A 4 -13.21 4.82 -11.59
C ILE A 4 -14.40 4.09 -12.21
N ASN A 5 -15.45 4.83 -12.56
CA ASN A 5 -16.66 4.23 -13.12
C ASN A 5 -16.47 3.66 -14.55
N SER A 6 -15.37 3.97 -15.23
CA SER A 6 -15.05 3.38 -16.53
C SER A 6 -14.52 1.95 -16.44
N TYR A 7 -14.20 1.47 -15.23
CA TYR A 7 -13.68 0.13 -14.98
C TYR A 7 -14.77 -0.76 -14.39
N ASN A 8 -14.96 -1.96 -14.94
CA ASN A 8 -15.95 -2.93 -14.48
C ASN A 8 -15.38 -3.91 -13.45
N ASP A 9 -14.10 -4.24 -13.58
CA ASP A 9 -13.40 -5.18 -12.69
C ASP A 9 -12.88 -4.45 -11.44
N VAL A 10 -13.12 -5.03 -10.26
CA VAL A 10 -12.68 -4.45 -8.99
C VAL A 10 -11.15 -4.39 -8.89
N ASN A 11 -10.46 -5.37 -9.42
CA ASN A 11 -8.98 -5.38 -9.42
C ASN A 11 -8.43 -4.21 -10.24
N ASP A 12 -9.07 -3.89 -11.37
CA ASP A 12 -8.69 -2.74 -12.20
C ASP A 12 -8.96 -1.41 -11.47
N LYS A 13 -10.05 -1.31 -10.71
CA LYS A 13 -10.33 -0.13 -9.89
C LYS A 13 -9.29 0.06 -8.79
N ILE A 14 -8.90 -1.01 -8.11
CA ILE A 14 -7.85 -0.97 -7.10
C ILE A 14 -6.52 -0.57 -7.73
N LYS A 15 -6.21 -1.12 -8.90
CA LYS A 15 -4.98 -0.79 -9.64
C LYS A 15 -4.91 0.69 -10.01
N VAL A 16 -6.01 1.30 -10.41
CA VAL A 16 -6.05 2.75 -10.69
C VAL A 16 -5.69 3.57 -9.46
N PHE A 17 -6.18 3.22 -8.29
CA PHE A 17 -5.82 3.89 -7.04
C PHE A 17 -4.36 3.64 -6.65
N HIS A 18 -3.91 2.40 -6.77
CA HIS A 18 -2.51 2.01 -6.53
C HIS A 18 -1.56 2.85 -7.38
N ASP A 19 -1.77 2.87 -8.69
CA ASP A 19 -0.93 3.60 -9.62
C ASP A 19 -0.97 5.11 -9.37
N TYR A 20 -2.16 5.67 -9.10
CA TYR A 20 -2.31 7.09 -8.77
C TYR A 20 -1.50 7.49 -7.54
N ILE A 21 -1.57 6.70 -6.47
CA ILE A 21 -0.81 6.99 -5.24
C ILE A 21 0.68 6.88 -5.51
N ALA A 22 1.13 5.84 -6.20
CA ALA A 22 2.54 5.64 -6.51
C ALA A 22 3.10 6.76 -7.42
N GLU A 23 2.34 7.16 -8.46
CA GLU A 23 2.74 8.21 -9.39
C GLU A 23 2.81 9.61 -8.76
N THR A 24 1.99 9.87 -7.75
CA THR A 24 1.87 11.21 -7.13
C THR A 24 2.69 11.37 -5.87
N ASN A 25 3.36 10.32 -5.41
CA ASN A 25 4.11 10.33 -4.16
C ASN A 25 5.59 10.00 -4.34
N LYS A 26 6.37 10.51 -3.40
CA LYS A 26 7.77 10.13 -3.17
C LYS A 26 7.91 9.58 -1.77
N TYR A 27 8.82 8.62 -1.58
CA TYR A 27 9.12 8.08 -0.27
C TYR A 27 9.90 9.10 0.57
N ASP A 28 9.34 9.46 1.72
CA ASP A 28 9.97 10.42 2.66
C ASP A 28 11.04 9.72 3.50
N LYS A 29 12.20 9.58 2.91
CA LYS A 29 13.35 8.92 3.55
C LYS A 29 13.83 9.65 4.80
N ASP A 30 13.74 10.96 4.83
CA ASP A 30 14.14 11.75 6.02
C ASP A 30 13.25 11.42 7.21
N LYS A 31 11.97 11.23 7.00
CA LYS A 31 11.01 10.81 8.03
C LYS A 31 11.29 9.39 8.51
N GLU A 32 11.52 8.47 7.60
CA GLU A 32 11.84 7.06 7.89
C GLU A 32 13.12 6.92 8.72
N ASP A 33 14.15 7.67 8.37
CA ASP A 33 15.44 7.66 9.07
C ASP A 33 15.40 8.41 10.44
N GLY A 34 14.21 8.88 10.87
CA GLY A 34 14.04 9.61 12.13
C GLY A 34 14.51 11.06 12.07
N GLY A 35 14.67 11.60 10.86
CA GLY A 35 15.04 12.99 10.62
C GLY A 35 13.89 13.99 10.74
N ASN A 36 14.18 15.24 10.44
CA ASN A 36 13.21 16.35 10.50
C ASN A 36 12.54 16.55 9.14
N SER A 37 11.54 15.75 8.83
CA SER A 37 10.67 16.02 7.69
C SER A 37 9.61 17.06 8.07
N ILE A 38 9.34 17.99 7.14
CA ILE A 38 8.27 19.00 7.26
C ILE A 38 6.91 18.44 6.82
N TYR A 39 6.90 17.25 6.22
CA TYR A 39 5.72 16.63 5.64
C TYR A 39 4.96 15.76 6.64
N HIS A 40 3.65 15.62 6.42
CA HIS A 40 2.78 14.68 7.16
C HIS A 40 2.78 13.29 6.49
N SER A 41 3.95 12.82 6.11
CA SER A 41 4.16 11.63 5.27
C SER A 41 3.72 10.30 5.93
N ASP A 42 3.53 10.30 7.24
CA ASP A 42 2.99 9.19 8.04
C ASP A 42 1.44 9.12 8.02
N THR A 43 0.80 10.04 7.31
CA THR A 43 -0.67 10.14 7.22
C THR A 43 -1.14 10.27 5.78
N ALA A 44 -2.46 10.05 5.58
CA ALA A 44 -3.09 10.27 4.28
C ALA A 44 -3.00 11.73 3.80
N ILE A 45 -2.85 12.71 4.71
CA ILE A 45 -2.69 14.11 4.35
C ILE A 45 -1.41 14.32 3.55
N GLY A 46 -0.29 13.81 4.02
CA GLY A 46 0.98 13.89 3.31
C GLY A 46 0.91 13.22 1.94
N THR A 47 0.33 12.03 1.89
CA THR A 47 0.17 11.28 0.65
C THR A 47 -0.72 11.98 -0.37
N LEU A 48 -1.88 12.49 0.05
CA LEU A 48 -2.87 13.07 -0.86
C LEU A 48 -2.57 14.52 -1.27
N PHE A 49 -1.97 15.31 -0.39
CA PHE A 49 -1.85 16.76 -0.58
C PHE A 49 -0.41 17.26 -0.66
N GLU A 50 0.55 16.53 -0.11
CA GLU A 50 1.96 16.95 -0.09
C GLU A 50 2.83 16.12 -1.04
N GLY A 51 2.36 14.93 -1.45
CA GLY A 51 3.08 14.03 -2.35
C GLY A 51 4.28 13.35 -1.71
N GLU A 52 4.27 13.22 -0.38
CA GLU A 52 5.32 12.58 0.41
C GLU A 52 4.71 11.52 1.32
N SER A 53 5.28 10.32 1.33
CA SER A 53 4.73 9.18 2.07
C SER A 53 5.82 8.29 2.67
N ILE A 54 5.49 7.73 3.84
CA ILE A 54 6.12 6.51 4.37
C ILE A 54 5.07 5.38 4.38
N CYS A 55 5.41 4.19 4.85
CA CYS A 55 4.52 3.02 4.80
C CYS A 55 3.12 3.30 5.36
N SER A 56 3.00 4.00 6.48
CA SER A 56 1.70 4.35 7.09
C SER A 56 0.88 5.32 6.24
N GLY A 57 1.51 6.29 5.59
CA GLY A 57 0.84 7.22 4.68
C GLY A 57 0.26 6.52 3.45
N TYR A 58 1.04 5.66 2.81
CA TYR A 58 0.57 4.81 1.70
C TYR A 58 -0.60 3.93 2.14
N THR A 59 -0.45 3.26 3.27
CA THR A 59 -1.44 2.32 3.81
C THR A 59 -2.76 3.00 4.17
N ASP A 60 -2.71 4.13 4.86
CA ASP A 60 -3.90 4.89 5.25
C ASP A 60 -4.64 5.44 4.03
N THR A 61 -3.92 5.92 3.04
CA THR A 61 -4.52 6.45 1.79
C THR A 61 -5.19 5.34 0.99
N LEU A 62 -4.54 4.21 0.82
CA LEU A 62 -5.13 3.07 0.11
C LEU A 62 -6.38 2.55 0.83
N ALA A 63 -6.36 2.50 2.17
CA ALA A 63 -7.53 2.11 2.97
C ALA A 63 -8.74 3.00 2.70
N ILE A 64 -8.55 4.32 2.55
CA ILE A 64 -9.63 5.24 2.18
C ILE A 64 -10.23 4.84 0.83
N PHE A 65 -9.43 4.58 -0.17
CA PHE A 65 -9.91 4.19 -1.51
C PHE A 65 -10.59 2.81 -1.51
N LEU A 66 -10.06 1.84 -0.76
CA LEU A 66 -10.70 0.53 -0.61
C LEU A 66 -12.08 0.65 0.07
N ASN A 67 -12.20 1.51 1.08
CA ASN A 67 -13.47 1.80 1.72
C ASN A 67 -14.47 2.47 0.76
N MET A 68 -14.01 3.37 -0.11
CA MET A 68 -14.84 3.98 -1.14
C MET A 68 -15.39 2.96 -2.14
N LEU A 69 -14.68 1.86 -2.36
CA LEU A 69 -15.14 0.73 -3.18
C LEU A 69 -16.03 -0.25 -2.40
N SER A 70 -16.32 0.03 -1.13
CA SER A 70 -17.10 -0.84 -0.23
C SER A 70 -16.49 -2.23 -0.06
N LEU A 71 -15.16 -2.33 -0.07
CA LEU A 71 -14.42 -3.57 0.14
C LEU A 71 -14.01 -3.71 1.60
N ASP A 72 -14.23 -4.89 2.17
CA ASP A 72 -13.66 -5.24 3.47
C ASP A 72 -12.15 -5.19 3.37
N ASN A 73 -11.53 -4.39 4.23
CA ASN A 73 -10.09 -4.25 4.24
C ASN A 73 -9.60 -3.93 5.65
N THR A 74 -8.36 -4.23 5.90
CA THR A 74 -7.66 -3.84 7.11
C THR A 74 -6.17 -3.70 6.84
N ARG A 75 -5.42 -3.46 7.89
CA ARG A 75 -3.97 -3.30 7.83
C ARG A 75 -3.31 -4.43 8.59
N ILE A 76 -2.16 -4.86 8.09
CA ILE A 76 -1.25 -5.74 8.81
C ILE A 76 -0.04 -4.92 9.20
N SER A 77 0.39 -5.07 10.43
CA SER A 77 1.58 -4.40 10.94
C SER A 77 2.54 -5.39 11.59
N THR A 78 3.80 -5.13 11.41
CA THR A 78 4.91 -5.72 12.15
C THR A 78 5.53 -4.66 13.04
N ASN A 79 6.69 -4.92 13.65
CA ASN A 79 7.39 -3.91 14.43
C ASN A 79 7.90 -2.74 13.57
N ASP A 80 8.18 -3.00 12.28
CA ASP A 80 8.91 -2.07 11.41
C ASP A 80 8.13 -1.66 10.17
N HIS A 81 6.99 -2.31 9.89
CA HIS A 81 6.28 -2.09 8.64
C HIS A 81 4.76 -2.23 8.79
N ILE A 82 4.02 -1.64 7.84
CA ILE A 82 2.56 -1.72 7.76
C ILE A 82 2.13 -1.71 6.29
N TRP A 83 1.11 -2.51 5.95
CA TRP A 83 0.52 -2.60 4.61
C TRP A 83 -0.94 -3.01 4.66
N ASN A 84 -1.60 -3.02 3.50
CA ASN A 84 -3.02 -3.31 3.40
C ASN A 84 -3.30 -4.78 3.06
N VAL A 85 -4.44 -5.27 3.55
CA VAL A 85 -5.10 -6.47 3.04
C VAL A 85 -6.55 -6.14 2.69
N VAL A 86 -7.04 -6.73 1.63
CA VAL A 86 -8.39 -6.52 1.11
C VAL A 86 -9.07 -7.85 0.82
N ASN A 87 -10.36 -7.95 1.15
CA ASN A 87 -11.17 -9.10 0.85
C ASN A 87 -11.89 -8.90 -0.50
N ILE A 88 -11.65 -9.82 -1.43
CA ILE A 88 -12.30 -9.85 -2.73
C ILE A 88 -12.88 -11.25 -2.93
N ASN A 89 -14.19 -11.36 -3.06
CA ASN A 89 -14.89 -12.64 -3.24
C ASN A 89 -14.53 -13.68 -2.15
N ASN A 90 -14.53 -13.27 -0.90
CA ASN A 90 -14.21 -14.09 0.28
C ASN A 90 -12.76 -14.62 0.33
N LYS A 91 -11.84 -13.96 -0.36
CA LYS A 91 -10.40 -14.22 -0.27
C LYS A 91 -9.66 -12.95 0.08
N TRP A 92 -8.66 -13.08 0.93
CA TRP A 92 -7.81 -11.97 1.33
C TRP A 92 -6.56 -11.87 0.45
N TYR A 93 -6.27 -10.64 0.04
CA TYR A 93 -5.10 -10.31 -0.76
C TYR A 93 -4.30 -9.19 -0.12
N HIS A 94 -2.99 -9.29 -0.17
CA HIS A 94 -2.07 -8.27 0.32
C HIS A 94 -1.78 -7.25 -0.77
N ILE A 95 -1.64 -5.99 -0.36
CA ILE A 95 -1.16 -4.89 -1.20
C ILE A 95 -0.15 -4.11 -0.36
N ASP A 96 1.08 -3.98 -0.84
CA ASP A 96 2.09 -3.11 -0.25
C ASP A 96 2.56 -2.06 -1.25
N LEU A 97 1.96 -0.89 -1.18
CA LEU A 97 2.29 0.24 -2.03
C LEU A 97 3.70 0.77 -1.79
N THR A 98 4.19 0.71 -0.56
CA THR A 98 5.55 1.13 -0.24
C THR A 98 6.58 0.34 -1.04
N TRP A 99 6.42 -0.98 -1.11
CA TRP A 99 7.32 -1.86 -1.85
C TRP A 99 7.07 -1.86 -3.36
N ASP A 100 5.85 -1.51 -3.79
CA ASP A 100 5.51 -1.36 -5.21
C ASP A 100 5.90 0.01 -5.79
N ASP A 101 6.31 0.95 -4.94
CA ASP A 101 6.83 2.28 -5.33
C ASP A 101 8.29 2.45 -4.87
N PRO A 102 9.23 1.67 -5.42
CA PRO A 102 10.61 1.65 -4.93
C PRO A 102 11.34 2.96 -5.24
N ILE A 103 12.22 3.35 -4.31
CA ILE A 103 13.15 4.46 -4.53
C ILE A 103 14.12 4.06 -5.63
N VAL A 104 14.07 4.75 -6.78
CA VAL A 104 15.02 4.52 -7.87
C VAL A 104 15.96 5.71 -8.00
N SER A 105 17.25 5.43 -8.11
CA SER A 105 18.30 6.44 -8.21
C SER A 105 18.39 7.11 -9.59
N ILE A 106 17.60 6.68 -10.57
CA ILE A 106 17.68 7.13 -11.96
C ILE A 106 16.32 7.72 -12.38
N GLY A 107 15.97 8.90 -11.93
CA GLY A 107 15.09 9.90 -12.56
C GLY A 107 13.76 9.47 -13.20
N LYS A 108 13.30 8.23 -13.06
CA LYS A 108 12.00 7.75 -13.50
C LYS A 108 11.31 7.03 -12.36
N ASP A 109 10.09 7.44 -12.06
CA ASP A 109 9.22 6.69 -11.17
C ASP A 109 8.94 5.32 -11.82
N VAL A 110 9.33 4.27 -11.12
CA VAL A 110 9.07 2.88 -11.53
C VAL A 110 8.04 2.32 -10.57
N ILE A 111 6.87 1.98 -11.10
CA ILE A 111 5.83 1.26 -10.37
C ILE A 111 5.99 -0.21 -10.68
N ILE A 112 6.07 -1.02 -9.64
CA ILE A 112 6.05 -2.48 -9.76
C ILE A 112 4.79 -3.04 -9.10
N TYR A 113 4.49 -4.31 -9.37
CA TYR A 113 3.27 -4.96 -8.88
C TYR A 113 3.59 -6.27 -8.15
N ASP A 114 4.78 -6.37 -7.58
CA ASP A 114 5.25 -7.56 -6.89
C ASP A 114 4.50 -7.83 -5.60
N TYR A 115 3.88 -6.79 -5.03
CA TYR A 115 3.05 -6.82 -3.82
C TYR A 115 1.63 -6.31 -4.07
N PHE A 116 1.15 -6.44 -5.29
CA PHE A 116 -0.20 -6.02 -5.67
C PHE A 116 -1.16 -7.20 -5.78
N LEU A 117 -2.13 -7.26 -4.88
CA LEU A 117 -3.17 -8.31 -4.81
C LEU A 117 -2.60 -9.73 -4.78
N ILE A 118 -1.59 -9.96 -3.97
CA ILE A 118 -0.98 -11.27 -3.79
C ILE A 118 -1.60 -12.01 -2.59
N THR A 119 -1.63 -13.33 -2.67
CA THR A 119 -2.10 -14.18 -1.58
C THR A 119 -1.09 -14.24 -0.44
N THR A 120 -1.55 -14.73 0.73
CA THR A 120 -0.65 -14.94 1.87
C THR A 120 0.49 -15.92 1.55
N ASP A 121 0.20 -16.97 0.77
CA ASP A 121 1.21 -17.93 0.36
C ASP A 121 2.25 -17.29 -0.58
N GLU A 122 1.80 -16.47 -1.53
CA GLU A 122 2.69 -15.72 -2.41
C GLU A 122 3.57 -14.74 -1.63
N LEU A 123 2.99 -14.04 -0.65
CA LEU A 123 3.75 -13.15 0.23
C LEU A 123 4.84 -13.91 1.02
N LYS A 124 4.49 -15.02 1.63
CA LYS A 124 5.44 -15.86 2.38
C LYS A 124 6.56 -16.41 1.49
N ASN A 125 6.24 -16.76 0.25
CA ASN A 125 7.22 -17.27 -0.70
C ASN A 125 8.26 -16.22 -1.14
N LYS A 126 7.99 -14.93 -0.93
CA LYS A 126 8.98 -13.86 -1.16
C LYS A 126 10.11 -13.90 -0.13
N ASN A 127 9.85 -14.45 1.05
CA ASN A 127 10.82 -14.70 2.10
C ASN A 127 11.63 -13.44 2.49
N ASP A 128 10.95 -12.30 2.55
CA ASP A 128 11.51 -11.07 3.05
C ASP A 128 11.19 -10.88 4.55
N ASP A 129 12.05 -10.15 5.25
CA ASP A 129 11.95 -10.00 6.71
C ASP A 129 10.85 -9.01 7.15
N GLU A 130 10.50 -8.03 6.31
CA GLU A 130 9.54 -6.97 6.68
C GLU A 130 8.09 -7.46 6.71
N HIS A 131 7.77 -8.49 5.92
CA HIS A 131 6.41 -9.04 5.83
C HIS A 131 6.17 -10.26 6.74
N ASN A 132 7.04 -10.47 7.71
CA ASN A 132 6.91 -11.58 8.67
C ASN A 132 5.98 -11.18 9.83
N PHE A 133 4.68 -11.38 9.67
CA PHE A 133 3.66 -11.00 10.64
C PHE A 133 3.23 -12.13 11.57
N ASN A 134 2.58 -11.78 12.69
CA ASN A 134 2.03 -12.75 13.64
C ASN A 134 0.72 -13.38 13.10
N GLU A 135 0.79 -14.62 12.64
CA GLU A 135 -0.35 -15.36 12.06
C GLU A 135 -1.48 -15.62 13.05
N GLU A 136 -1.21 -15.66 14.34
CA GLU A 136 -2.26 -15.87 15.36
C GLU A 136 -3.17 -14.64 15.45
N ILE A 137 -2.60 -13.45 15.33
CA ILE A 137 -3.34 -12.17 15.34
C ILE A 137 -4.16 -12.03 14.06
N TYR A 138 -3.59 -12.42 12.92
CA TYR A 138 -4.20 -12.25 11.61
C TYR A 138 -4.74 -13.56 11.02
N ASN A 139 -5.30 -14.42 11.87
CA ASN A 139 -5.80 -15.73 11.47
C ASN A 139 -6.98 -15.71 10.48
N PHE A 140 -7.67 -14.57 10.35
CA PHE A 140 -8.74 -14.37 9.38
C PHE A 140 -8.26 -14.41 7.91
N LEU A 141 -6.96 -14.32 7.68
CA LEU A 141 -6.37 -14.40 6.33
C LEU A 141 -6.48 -15.81 5.72
N TYR A 142 -6.74 -16.79 6.54
CA TYR A 142 -6.86 -18.21 6.20
C TYR A 142 -8.35 -18.65 6.25
#